data_f7233e91dc8fd217483b15ad9bfef9e6
#
_entry.id   f7233e91dc8fd217483b15ad9bfef9e6
#
_cell.length_a   1.000
_cell.length_b   1.000
_cell.length_c   1.000
_cell.angle_alpha   90.00
_cell.angle_beta   90.00
_cell.angle_gamma   90.00
#
_symmetry.space_group_name_H-M   'P 1'
#
loop_
_entity.id
_entity.type
_entity.pdbx_description
1 polymer ?
#
loop_
_entity_poly.entity_id
_entity_poly.type
_entity_poly.pdbx_seq_one_letter_code
_entity_poly.pdbx_strand_id
1 'polypeptide(L)'
;MTTILYIEDNEDNIFLFTRRLSKKGYDVIIARDGEAGVSMARSERPSLILMDLDLPVVDGWEATRLLKASPETEHIPVIAVSAYAMAEDRRRALEAGCDDFFAKPVDMKALFAKIETLQSDGTDK
;
A
#
# COMPACT_ATOMS: atom_id res chain seq x y z
N MET A 1 -15.41 -5.76 -7.01
CA MET A 1 -14.10 -6.41 -6.99
C MET A 1 -13.08 -5.52 -6.31
N THR A 2 -12.22 -6.13 -5.52
CA THR A 2 -11.22 -5.35 -4.76
C THR A 2 -10.06 -4.94 -5.67
N THR A 3 -9.81 -3.65 -5.75
CA THR A 3 -8.69 -3.10 -6.51
C THR A 3 -7.60 -2.63 -5.55
N ILE A 4 -6.39 -3.10 -5.77
CA ILE A 4 -5.23 -2.74 -4.96
C ILE A 4 -4.28 -1.90 -5.80
N LEU A 5 -3.94 -0.71 -5.31
CA LEU A 5 -2.92 0.12 -5.92
C LEU A 5 -1.59 -0.25 -5.25
N TYR A 6 -0.65 -0.74 -6.05
CA TYR A 6 0.67 -1.11 -5.56
C TYR A 6 1.68 -0.05 -6.04
N ILE A 7 2.31 0.64 -5.12
CA ILE A 7 3.26 1.70 -5.42
C ILE A 7 4.67 1.16 -5.18
N GLU A 8 5.38 0.89 -6.27
CA GLU A 8 6.65 0.20 -6.27
C GLU A 8 7.41 0.47 -7.57
N ASP A 9 8.72 0.66 -7.50
CA ASP A 9 9.54 0.92 -8.69
C ASP A 9 10.35 -0.29 -9.16
N ASN A 10 10.46 -1.33 -8.34
CA ASN A 10 11.25 -2.51 -8.69
C ASN A 10 10.43 -3.51 -9.51
N GLU A 11 10.89 -3.79 -10.74
CA GLU A 11 10.16 -4.67 -11.66
C GLU A 11 9.94 -6.08 -11.12
N ASP A 12 10.92 -6.64 -10.42
CA ASP A 12 10.79 -7.99 -9.89
C ASP A 12 9.72 -8.05 -8.80
N ASN A 13 9.69 -7.05 -7.93
CA ASN A 13 8.67 -6.97 -6.89
C ASN A 13 7.29 -6.75 -7.50
N ILE A 14 7.20 -5.91 -8.51
CA ILE A 14 5.93 -5.66 -9.21
C ILE A 14 5.41 -6.97 -9.81
N PHE A 15 6.25 -7.70 -10.50
CA PHE A 15 5.88 -8.97 -11.12
C PHE A 15 5.39 -9.97 -10.06
N LEU A 16 6.19 -10.16 -9.02
CA LEU A 16 5.88 -11.14 -7.98
C LEU A 16 4.56 -10.81 -7.25
N PHE A 17 4.42 -9.59 -6.78
CA PHE A 17 3.24 -9.19 -6.02
C PHE A 17 1.99 -9.18 -6.88
N THR A 18 2.10 -8.68 -8.12
CA THR A 18 0.95 -8.67 -9.04
C THR A 18 0.46 -10.09 -9.28
N ARG A 19 1.37 -11.00 -9.53
CA ARG A 19 1.02 -12.39 -9.77
C ARG A 19 0.33 -13.02 -8.56
N ARG A 20 0.89 -12.82 -7.37
CA ARG A 20 0.35 -13.41 -6.16
C ARG A 20 -1.01 -12.82 -5.81
N LEU A 21 -1.15 -11.51 -5.92
CA LEU A 21 -2.41 -10.84 -5.62
C LEU A 21 -3.49 -11.18 -6.63
N SER A 22 -3.14 -11.25 -7.91
CA SER A 22 -4.11 -11.62 -8.96
C SER A 22 -4.65 -13.02 -8.76
N LYS A 23 -3.82 -13.94 -8.29
CA LYS A 23 -4.27 -15.31 -7.99
C LYS A 23 -5.29 -15.35 -6.87
N LYS A 24 -5.28 -14.37 -5.99
CA LYS A 24 -6.25 -14.25 -4.91
C LYS A 24 -7.54 -13.55 -5.35
N GLY A 25 -7.61 -13.13 -6.60
CA GLY A 25 -8.79 -12.49 -7.14
C GLY A 25 -8.81 -10.98 -7.04
N TYR A 26 -7.69 -10.36 -6.66
CA TYR A 26 -7.61 -8.91 -6.59
C TYR A 26 -7.18 -8.31 -7.93
N ASP A 27 -7.74 -7.15 -8.27
CA ASP A 27 -7.25 -6.36 -9.39
C ASP A 27 -6.10 -5.52 -8.89
N VAL A 28 -5.00 -5.49 -9.64
CA VAL A 28 -3.81 -4.73 -9.23
C VAL A 28 -3.52 -3.65 -10.26
N ILE A 29 -3.39 -2.41 -9.79
CA ILE A 29 -2.91 -1.31 -10.61
C ILE A 29 -1.59 -0.84 -10.02
N ILE A 30 -0.68 -0.38 -10.88
CA ILE A 30 0.69 -0.09 -10.51
C ILE A 30 1.01 1.38 -10.68
N ALA A 31 1.65 1.97 -9.68
CA ALA A 31 2.31 3.25 -9.78
C ALA A 31 3.78 3.05 -9.43
N ARG A 32 4.67 3.68 -10.17
CA ARG A 32 6.11 3.42 -10.03
C ARG A 32 6.83 4.42 -9.15
N ASP A 33 6.14 5.43 -8.66
CA ASP A 33 6.69 6.36 -7.67
C ASP A 33 5.56 6.95 -6.83
N GLY A 34 5.93 7.68 -5.79
CA GLY A 34 4.96 8.22 -4.84
C GLY A 34 4.02 9.24 -5.47
N GLU A 35 4.53 10.07 -6.35
CA GLU A 35 3.71 11.09 -7.01
C GLU A 35 2.65 10.46 -7.90
N ALA A 36 3.04 9.50 -8.74
CA ALA A 36 2.09 8.77 -9.57
C ALA A 36 1.08 8.03 -8.70
N GLY A 37 1.55 7.47 -7.57
CA GLY A 37 0.69 6.76 -6.63
C GLY A 37 -0.40 7.64 -6.05
N VAL A 38 -0.04 8.83 -5.62
CA VAL A 38 -1.02 9.78 -5.06
C VAL A 38 -2.04 10.16 -6.13
N SER A 39 -1.57 10.46 -7.35
CA SER A 39 -2.43 10.82 -8.46
C SER A 39 -3.40 9.69 -8.80
N MET A 40 -2.91 8.46 -8.89
CA MET A 40 -3.74 7.30 -9.21
C MET A 40 -4.74 6.98 -8.11
N ALA A 41 -4.35 7.19 -6.85
CA ALA A 41 -5.28 6.97 -5.75
C ALA A 41 -6.48 7.91 -5.83
N ARG A 42 -6.24 9.14 -6.25
CA ARG A 42 -7.31 10.13 -6.41
C ARG A 42 -8.23 9.79 -7.59
N SER A 43 -7.66 9.36 -8.71
CA SER A 43 -8.44 9.08 -9.92
C SER A 43 -9.10 7.72 -9.92
N GLU A 44 -8.42 6.69 -9.43
CA GLU A 44 -8.91 5.32 -9.47
C GLU A 44 -9.65 4.87 -8.22
N ARG A 45 -9.41 5.54 -7.12
CA ARG A 45 -10.04 5.24 -5.83
C ARG A 45 -9.98 3.76 -5.47
N PRO A 46 -8.76 3.22 -5.34
CA PRO A 46 -8.61 1.80 -5.02
C PRO A 46 -9.15 1.45 -3.64
N SER A 47 -9.40 0.17 -3.42
CA SER A 47 -9.88 -0.31 -2.13
C SER A 47 -8.78 -0.33 -1.07
N LEU A 48 -7.52 -0.43 -1.51
CA LEU A 48 -6.38 -0.56 -0.61
C LEU A 48 -5.12 -0.15 -1.35
N ILE A 49 -4.15 0.39 -0.63
CA ILE A 49 -2.86 0.78 -1.17
C ILE A 49 -1.75 0.00 -0.50
N LEU A 50 -0.88 -0.64 -1.31
CA LEU A 50 0.38 -1.20 -0.84
C LEU A 50 1.45 -0.19 -1.17
N MET A 51 2.12 0.33 -0.15
CA MET A 51 3.08 1.42 -0.30
C MET A 51 4.49 0.97 0.03
N ASP A 52 5.37 0.97 -0.97
CA ASP A 52 6.79 0.76 -0.73
C ASP A 52 7.37 2.07 -0.15
N LEU A 53 7.92 2.00 1.04
CA LEU A 53 8.49 3.17 1.70
C LEU A 53 9.89 3.51 1.17
N ASP A 54 10.49 2.63 0.38
CA ASP A 54 11.86 2.80 -0.12
C ASP A 54 11.91 3.44 -1.51
N LEU A 55 10.92 4.25 -1.84
CA LEU A 55 10.79 4.87 -3.16
C LEU A 55 11.74 6.05 -3.34
N PRO A 56 12.22 6.29 -4.59
CA PRO A 56 13.22 7.32 -4.82
C PRO A 56 12.72 8.77 -4.87
N VAL A 57 11.69 9.10 -5.61
CA VAL A 57 11.34 10.51 -5.87
C VAL A 57 10.55 11.15 -4.73
N VAL A 58 9.25 10.85 -4.68
CA VAL A 58 8.44 11.19 -3.50
C VAL A 58 8.38 9.91 -2.69
N ASP A 59 9.02 9.89 -1.54
CA ASP A 59 9.12 8.66 -0.77
C ASP A 59 7.77 8.24 -0.20
N GLY A 60 7.71 6.98 0.26
CA GLY A 60 6.47 6.42 0.75
C GLY A 60 5.90 7.13 1.97
N TRP A 61 6.77 7.71 2.80
CA TRP A 61 6.34 8.48 3.97
C TRP A 61 5.54 9.70 3.55
N GLU A 62 6.12 10.48 2.62
CA GLU A 62 5.48 11.69 2.13
C GLU A 62 4.20 11.37 1.35
N ALA A 63 4.24 10.33 0.50
CA ALA A 63 3.07 9.90 -0.24
C ALA A 63 1.92 9.53 0.71
N THR A 64 2.25 8.80 1.79
CA THR A 64 1.24 8.41 2.78
C THR A 64 0.62 9.64 3.44
N ARG A 65 1.45 10.62 3.82
CA ARG A 65 0.93 11.85 4.43
C ARG A 65 -0.02 12.59 3.48
N LEU A 66 0.37 12.67 2.21
CA LEU A 66 -0.46 13.34 1.21
C LEU A 66 -1.81 12.63 1.03
N LEU A 67 -1.79 11.31 1.00
CA LEU A 67 -3.02 10.52 0.86
C LEU A 67 -3.94 10.72 2.07
N LYS A 68 -3.37 10.72 3.28
CA LYS A 68 -4.17 10.85 4.49
C LYS A 68 -4.62 12.28 4.75
N ALA A 69 -4.02 13.26 4.07
CA ALA A 69 -4.42 14.65 4.18
C ALA A 69 -5.53 15.05 3.21
N SER A 70 -5.87 14.19 2.24
CA SER A 70 -6.90 14.50 1.23
C SER A 70 -8.20 13.79 1.53
N PRO A 71 -9.34 14.50 1.54
CA PRO A 71 -10.65 13.87 1.81
C PRO A 71 -10.99 12.74 0.86
N GLU A 72 -10.50 12.80 -0.38
CA GLU A 72 -10.79 11.80 -1.40
C GLU A 72 -10.09 10.48 -1.13
N THR A 73 -8.98 10.48 -0.39
CA THR A 73 -8.14 9.30 -0.22
C THR A 73 -7.87 8.92 1.24
N GLU A 74 -8.23 9.77 2.19
CA GLU A 74 -7.89 9.53 3.60
C GLU A 74 -8.48 8.23 4.15
N HIS A 75 -9.60 7.80 3.61
CA HIS A 75 -10.29 6.59 4.07
C HIS A 75 -9.71 5.29 3.48
N ILE A 76 -8.82 5.40 2.50
CA ILE A 76 -8.26 4.21 1.84
C ILE A 76 -7.17 3.62 2.74
N PRO A 77 -7.28 2.32 3.12
CA PRO A 77 -6.23 1.70 3.93
C PRO A 77 -4.89 1.68 3.22
N VAL A 78 -3.82 1.97 3.94
CA VAL A 78 -2.45 1.94 3.41
C VAL A 78 -1.63 0.94 4.21
N ILE A 79 -1.09 -0.06 3.53
CA ILE A 79 -0.16 -1.03 4.12
C ILE A 79 1.23 -0.68 3.60
N ALA A 80 2.12 -0.34 4.53
CA ALA A 80 3.50 0.01 4.19
C ALA A 80 4.38 -1.23 4.13
N VAL A 81 5.33 -1.23 3.20
CA VAL A 81 6.30 -2.30 3.03
C VAL A 81 7.69 -1.67 2.96
N SER A 82 8.66 -2.18 3.73
CA SER A 82 10.01 -1.61 3.72
C SER A 82 11.08 -2.65 4.04
N ALA A 83 12.25 -2.48 3.43
CA ALA A 83 13.44 -3.25 3.78
C ALA A 83 14.01 -2.79 5.12
N TYR A 84 13.67 -1.58 5.54
CA TYR A 84 14.13 -0.99 6.80
C TYR A 84 13.04 -1.17 7.84
N ALA A 85 13.17 -2.23 8.64
CA ALA A 85 12.06 -2.68 9.50
C ALA A 85 12.39 -2.58 10.99
N MET A 86 13.10 -1.54 11.40
CA MET A 86 13.35 -1.29 12.80
C MET A 86 12.11 -0.73 13.47
N ALA A 87 12.04 -0.83 14.79
CA ALA A 87 10.89 -0.36 15.55
C ALA A 87 10.58 1.11 15.26
N GLU A 88 11.62 1.93 15.08
CA GLU A 88 11.45 3.35 14.75
C GLU A 88 10.79 3.55 13.40
N ASP A 89 11.16 2.73 12.42
CA ASP A 89 10.58 2.84 11.08
C ASP A 89 9.10 2.47 11.10
N ARG A 90 8.77 1.43 11.85
CA ARG A 90 7.38 1.02 12.00
C ARG A 90 6.55 2.11 12.68
N ARG A 91 7.10 2.73 13.72
CA ARG A 91 6.42 3.81 14.42
C ARG A 91 6.17 5.00 13.51
N ARG A 92 7.17 5.38 12.71
CA ARG A 92 7.04 6.48 11.76
C ARG A 92 5.98 6.20 10.70
N ALA A 93 5.91 4.97 10.21
CA ALA A 93 4.90 4.59 9.23
C ALA A 93 3.50 4.77 9.80
N LEU A 94 3.28 4.28 11.01
CA LEU A 94 1.97 4.40 11.65
C LEU A 94 1.63 5.86 11.94
N GLU A 95 2.60 6.66 12.36
CA GLU A 95 2.39 8.09 12.60
C GLU A 95 2.05 8.84 11.31
N ALA A 96 2.62 8.40 10.17
CA ALA A 96 2.31 8.99 8.88
C ALA A 96 0.91 8.64 8.39
N GLY A 97 0.27 7.65 9.02
CA GLY A 97 -1.09 7.27 8.71
C GLY A 97 -1.26 5.89 8.10
N CYS A 98 -0.19 5.09 8.03
CA CYS A 98 -0.29 3.71 7.54
C CYS A 98 -1.12 2.87 8.50
N ASP A 99 -1.93 1.98 7.94
CA ASP A 99 -2.77 1.09 8.74
C ASP A 99 -2.01 -0.14 9.21
N ASP A 100 -0.95 -0.53 8.49
CA ASP A 100 -0.05 -1.58 8.93
C ASP A 100 1.29 -1.44 8.24
N PHE A 101 2.26 -2.23 8.67
CA PHE A 101 3.63 -2.18 8.20
C PHE A 101 4.18 -3.60 8.11
N PHE A 102 4.76 -3.95 6.94
CA PHE A 102 5.37 -5.25 6.72
C PHE A 102 6.83 -5.10 6.32
N ALA A 103 7.69 -5.89 6.97
CA ALA A 103 9.11 -5.93 6.61
C ALA A 103 9.33 -6.78 5.36
N LYS A 104 10.31 -6.39 4.53
CA LYS A 104 10.73 -7.22 3.41
C LYS A 104 11.76 -8.25 3.90
N PRO A 105 11.73 -9.48 3.38
CA PRO A 105 10.77 -10.04 2.43
C PRO A 105 9.41 -10.24 3.08
N VAL A 106 8.35 -9.92 2.34
CA VAL A 106 7.00 -9.94 2.89
C VAL A 106 6.47 -11.36 3.04
N ASP A 107 5.92 -11.66 4.22
CA ASP A 107 5.17 -12.90 4.43
C ASP A 107 3.81 -12.73 3.74
N MET A 108 3.68 -13.33 2.57
CA MET A 108 2.48 -13.15 1.74
C MET A 108 1.21 -13.66 2.41
N LYS A 109 1.33 -14.71 3.20
CA LYS A 109 0.17 -15.25 3.92
C LYS A 109 -0.34 -14.25 4.94
N ALA A 110 0.56 -13.63 5.69
CA ALA A 110 0.20 -12.60 6.66
C ALA A 110 -0.38 -11.37 5.95
N LEU A 111 0.19 -11.01 4.81
CA LEU A 111 -0.30 -9.87 4.03
C LEU A 111 -1.73 -10.12 3.56
N PHE A 112 -2.01 -11.30 3.01
CA PHE A 112 -3.36 -11.62 2.54
C PHE A 112 -4.37 -11.58 3.68
N ALA A 113 -3.98 -12.09 4.85
CA ALA A 113 -4.87 -12.06 6.02
C ALA A 113 -5.19 -10.62 6.43
N LYS A 114 -4.20 -9.73 6.38
CA LYS A 114 -4.41 -8.32 6.72
C LYS A 114 -5.31 -7.62 5.70
N ILE A 115 -5.09 -7.90 4.42
CA ILE A 115 -5.93 -7.33 3.36
C ILE A 115 -7.40 -7.73 3.59
N GLU A 116 -7.64 -9.00 3.88
CA GLU A 116 -9.00 -9.48 4.13
C GLU A 116 -9.62 -8.78 5.34
N THR A 117 -8.86 -8.61 6.40
CA THR A 117 -9.34 -7.94 7.61
C THR A 117 -9.75 -6.49 7.30
N LEU A 118 -8.91 -5.76 6.58
CA LEU A 118 -9.19 -4.37 6.25
C LEU A 118 -10.39 -4.22 5.32
N GLN A 119 -10.56 -5.16 4.38
CA GLN A 119 -11.69 -5.12 3.46
C GLN A 119 -12.99 -5.50 4.17
N SER A 120 -12.95 -6.46 5.08
CA SER A 120 -14.13 -6.83 5.88
C SER A 120 -14.60 -5.65 6.73
N ASP A 121 -13.68 -4.95 7.38
CA ASP A 121 -14.02 -3.78 8.17
C ASP A 121 -14.70 -2.72 7.31
N GLY A 122 -14.24 -2.55 6.07
CA GLY A 122 -14.83 -1.62 5.13
C GLY A 122 -16.23 -2.03 4.67
N THR A 123 -16.50 -3.33 4.55
CA THR A 123 -17.79 -3.82 4.08
C THR A 123 -18.87 -3.84 5.15
N ASP A 124 -18.48 -3.78 6.40
CA ASP A 124 -19.43 -3.79 7.52
C ASP A 124 -20.14 -2.46 7.69
N LYS A 125 -19.83 -1.53 6.87
CA LYS A 125 -20.44 -0.21 6.92
C LYS A 125 -21.34 0.00 5.72
#